data_734cbe4506d9972f853c62f89fcf95d8
#
_entry.id   734cbe4506d9972f853c62f89fcf95d8
#
_cell.length_a   1.000
_cell.length_b   1.000
_cell.length_c   1.000
_cell.angle_alpha   90.00
_cell.angle_beta   90.00
_cell.angle_gamma   90.00
#
_symmetry.space_group_name_H-M   'P 1'
#
loop_
_entity.id
_entity.type
_entity.pdbx_description
1 polymer ?
#
loop_
_entity_poly.entity_id
_entity_poly.type
_entity_poly.pdbx_seq_one_letter_code
_entity_poly.pdbx_strand_id
1 'polypeptide(L)'
;DGMLVLQHRGQDAAGIVTSDSENIYHRRANGLVRDVFRAKHMSNLHGNMGMGHVRYPTAGSSSVAEAQPFYTNTPFGVSLAHNGNLNNTNDIINGLLEYDHRRINTSSDSEALLNLFAAEIQRSVNGRPGGLEALSEDDIFRAVERTHLRVEGSYSVVAMITGWGIIAFRDPHGIRPLFMGVCENEGFTERIFASESVACSALGFTPERDISPGEVAIARVDGSFSSKQCHSEPSHTPCIFEHVYFARPDSTIDGISVHGARLRMGAALARRVLKE
;
A
#
# COMPACT_ATOMS: atom_id res chain seq x y z
N ASP A 1 -13.54 -7.96 -5.36
CA ASP A 1 -12.96 -9.27 -5.72
C ASP A 1 -11.48 -9.36 -5.32
N GLY A 2 -10.59 -8.41 -5.67
CA GLY A 2 -9.17 -8.46 -5.31
C GLY A 2 -8.90 -8.67 -3.83
N MET A 3 -9.66 -8.02 -2.95
CA MET A 3 -9.54 -8.23 -1.50
C MET A 3 -9.97 -9.64 -1.05
N LEU A 4 -10.92 -10.28 -1.75
CA LEU A 4 -11.28 -11.68 -1.47
C LEU A 4 -10.13 -12.63 -1.79
N VAL A 5 -9.42 -12.39 -2.88
CA VAL A 5 -8.23 -13.16 -3.26
C VAL A 5 -7.10 -12.96 -2.24
N LEU A 6 -7.00 -11.78 -1.63
CA LEU A 6 -6.00 -11.42 -0.62
C LEU A 6 -6.47 -11.66 0.82
N GLN A 7 -7.64 -12.28 1.06
CA GLN A 7 -8.22 -12.45 2.40
C GLN A 7 -7.28 -13.19 3.37
N HIS A 8 -6.43 -14.09 2.87
CA HIS A 8 -5.43 -14.81 3.68
C HIS A 8 -4.40 -13.88 4.33
N ARG A 9 -4.21 -12.65 3.80
CA ARG A 9 -3.29 -11.64 4.33
C ARG A 9 -3.86 -10.88 5.53
N GLY A 10 -5.17 -10.99 5.79
CA GLY A 10 -5.79 -10.36 6.97
C GLY A 10 -7.26 -10.74 7.11
N GLN A 11 -7.69 -11.04 8.35
CA GLN A 11 -9.04 -11.51 8.67
C GLN A 11 -9.70 -10.73 9.81
N ASP A 12 -9.00 -9.74 10.39
CA ASP A 12 -9.48 -8.96 11.53
C ASP A 12 -10.41 -7.83 11.11
N ALA A 13 -10.04 -7.10 10.08
CA ALA A 13 -10.82 -5.99 9.54
C ALA A 13 -10.61 -5.86 8.03
N ALA A 14 -11.58 -5.23 7.37
CA ALA A 14 -11.51 -4.90 5.96
C ALA A 14 -12.00 -3.47 5.71
N GLY A 15 -11.37 -2.78 4.76
CA GLY A 15 -11.74 -1.42 4.38
C GLY A 15 -11.56 -1.16 2.90
N ILE A 16 -12.43 -0.33 2.35
CA ILE A 16 -12.34 0.22 0.98
C ILE A 16 -12.51 1.73 1.08
N VAL A 17 -11.72 2.44 0.30
CA VAL A 17 -11.87 3.86 -0.01
C VAL A 17 -11.93 4.00 -1.52
N THR A 18 -12.88 4.77 -2.02
CA THR A 18 -12.99 5.15 -3.44
C THR A 18 -13.12 6.66 -3.60
N SER A 19 -12.84 7.17 -4.79
CA SER A 19 -12.97 8.59 -5.13
C SER A 19 -13.54 8.76 -6.53
N ASP A 20 -14.46 9.73 -6.65
CA ASP A 20 -15.03 10.22 -7.92
C ASP A 20 -14.35 11.50 -8.45
N SER A 21 -13.14 11.80 -7.97
CA SER A 21 -12.35 12.99 -8.20
C SER A 21 -12.68 14.20 -7.32
N GLU A 22 -13.88 14.32 -6.80
CA GLU A 22 -14.30 15.41 -5.90
C GLU A 22 -14.45 14.91 -4.45
N ASN A 23 -15.03 13.73 -4.30
CA ASN A 23 -15.41 13.17 -3.02
C ASN A 23 -14.69 11.88 -2.73
N ILE A 24 -14.58 11.58 -1.45
CA ILE A 24 -14.11 10.29 -0.92
C ILE A 24 -15.28 9.54 -0.30
N TYR A 25 -15.40 8.28 -0.68
CA TYR A 25 -16.34 7.34 -0.08
C TYR A 25 -15.55 6.25 0.61
N HIS A 26 -15.91 5.92 1.84
CA HIS A 26 -15.18 4.89 2.57
C HIS A 26 -16.12 3.99 3.39
N ARG A 27 -15.71 2.74 3.52
CA ARG A 27 -16.27 1.79 4.47
C ARG A 27 -15.17 0.95 5.07
N ARG A 28 -15.16 0.88 6.40
CA ARG A 28 -14.25 0.04 7.18
C ARG A 28 -15.04 -0.64 8.29
N ALA A 29 -14.76 -1.91 8.55
CA ALA A 29 -15.32 -2.63 9.68
C ALA A 29 -14.47 -3.85 10.03
N ASN A 30 -14.64 -4.39 11.25
CA ASN A 30 -14.08 -5.67 11.63
C ASN A 30 -14.81 -6.80 10.93
N GLY A 31 -14.07 -7.84 10.56
CA GLY A 31 -14.56 -9.05 9.91
C GLY A 31 -13.97 -9.29 8.52
N LEU A 32 -14.41 -10.38 7.93
CA LEU A 32 -13.97 -10.80 6.59
C LEU A 32 -14.58 -9.86 5.51
N VAL A 33 -13.93 -9.78 4.37
CA VAL A 33 -14.37 -8.95 3.23
C VAL A 33 -15.85 -9.16 2.89
N ARG A 34 -16.29 -10.43 2.80
CA ARG A 34 -17.69 -10.77 2.47
C ARG A 34 -18.70 -10.33 3.54
N ASP A 35 -18.26 -10.21 4.80
CA ASP A 35 -19.13 -9.81 5.92
C ASP A 35 -19.23 -8.29 6.02
N VAL A 36 -18.14 -7.60 5.76
CA VAL A 36 -18.04 -6.12 5.77
C VAL A 36 -18.70 -5.50 4.56
N PHE A 37 -18.55 -6.11 3.37
CA PHE A 37 -19.02 -5.56 2.10
C PHE A 37 -20.19 -6.37 1.54
N ARG A 38 -21.40 -5.86 1.74
CA ARG A 38 -22.66 -6.37 1.14
C ARG A 38 -23.07 -5.45 -0.02
N ALA A 39 -23.96 -5.90 -0.90
CA ALA A 39 -24.40 -5.13 -2.07
C ALA A 39 -24.79 -3.67 -1.72
N LYS A 40 -25.57 -3.47 -0.65
CA LYS A 40 -25.96 -2.14 -0.18
C LYS A 40 -24.79 -1.22 0.24
N HIS A 41 -23.62 -1.79 0.56
CA HIS A 41 -22.44 -1.03 0.92
C HIS A 41 -21.62 -0.70 -0.33
N MET A 42 -21.56 -1.63 -1.28
CA MET A 42 -20.86 -1.42 -2.54
C MET A 42 -21.53 -0.33 -3.40
N SER A 43 -22.86 -0.23 -3.37
CA SER A 43 -23.57 0.82 -4.09
C SER A 43 -23.29 2.25 -3.60
N ASN A 44 -22.69 2.41 -2.43
CA ASN A 44 -22.30 3.71 -1.88
C ASN A 44 -20.80 4.04 -2.09
N LEU A 45 -20.05 3.15 -2.70
CA LEU A 45 -18.65 3.35 -3.02
C LEU A 45 -18.55 3.77 -4.51
N HIS A 46 -18.68 5.07 -4.73
CA HIS A 46 -18.63 5.66 -6.07
C HIS A 46 -17.21 6.01 -6.49
N GLY A 47 -17.00 6.17 -7.78
CA GLY A 47 -15.76 6.67 -8.36
C GLY A 47 -15.04 5.68 -9.27
N ASN A 48 -13.96 6.18 -9.86
CA ASN A 48 -13.11 5.47 -10.83
C ASN A 48 -11.71 5.11 -10.27
N MET A 49 -11.42 5.55 -9.06
CA MET A 49 -10.22 5.16 -8.31
C MET A 49 -10.63 4.55 -6.97
N GLY A 50 -9.82 3.63 -6.47
CA GLY A 50 -10.06 3.07 -5.16
C GLY A 50 -8.91 2.23 -4.66
N MET A 51 -8.92 2.01 -3.36
CA MET A 51 -7.96 1.16 -2.67
C MET A 51 -8.66 0.36 -1.59
N GLY A 52 -8.15 -0.83 -1.31
CA GLY A 52 -8.69 -1.70 -0.29
C GLY A 52 -7.59 -2.32 0.56
N HIS A 53 -7.94 -2.68 1.79
CA HIS A 53 -7.04 -3.32 2.72
C HIS A 53 -7.75 -4.40 3.54
N VAL A 54 -7.06 -5.52 3.76
CA VAL A 54 -7.42 -6.56 4.72
C VAL A 54 -6.38 -6.56 5.84
N ARG A 55 -6.83 -6.36 7.08
CA ARG A 55 -5.95 -6.17 8.23
C ARG A 55 -5.64 -7.51 8.90
N TYR A 56 -4.35 -7.74 9.16
CA TYR A 56 -3.87 -8.71 10.12
C TYR A 56 -3.41 -7.96 11.37
N PRO A 57 -3.88 -8.30 12.58
CA PRO A 57 -3.49 -7.59 13.79
C PRO A 57 -2.04 -7.93 14.14
N THR A 58 -1.10 -7.00 13.88
CA THR A 58 0.32 -7.15 14.23
C THR A 58 0.66 -6.41 15.51
N ALA A 59 0.06 -5.25 15.73
CA ALA A 59 0.20 -4.42 16.92
C ALA A 59 -1.09 -3.61 17.12
N GLY A 60 -1.37 -3.17 18.35
CA GLY A 60 -2.53 -2.36 18.67
C GLY A 60 -3.77 -3.18 19.06
N SER A 61 -4.92 -2.50 19.12
CA SER A 61 -6.20 -3.09 19.48
C SER A 61 -6.95 -3.61 18.24
N SER A 62 -7.89 -4.55 18.43
CA SER A 62 -8.84 -4.97 17.38
C SER A 62 -9.96 -3.94 17.16
N SER A 63 -9.67 -2.65 17.39
CA SER A 63 -10.62 -1.57 17.19
C SER A 63 -10.85 -1.29 15.71
N VAL A 64 -12.11 -1.02 15.34
CA VAL A 64 -12.47 -0.53 13.99
C VAL A 64 -11.71 0.77 13.65
N ALA A 65 -11.33 1.56 14.66
CA ALA A 65 -10.54 2.78 14.46
C ALA A 65 -9.20 2.52 13.76
N GLU A 66 -8.63 1.32 13.93
CA GLU A 66 -7.36 0.91 13.32
C GLU A 66 -7.52 0.20 11.97
N ALA A 67 -8.76 0.01 11.49
CA ALA A 67 -9.00 -0.54 10.17
C ALA A 67 -8.51 0.43 9.08
N GLN A 68 -7.80 -0.10 8.12
CA GLN A 68 -7.28 0.65 6.97
C GLN A 68 -8.24 0.52 5.76
N PRO A 69 -8.15 1.45 4.75
CA PRO A 69 -7.23 2.59 4.64
C PRO A 69 -7.54 3.72 5.63
N PHE A 70 -6.51 4.44 6.06
CA PHE A 70 -6.64 5.70 6.80
C PHE A 70 -6.83 6.87 5.83
N TYR A 71 -7.36 7.98 6.34
CA TYR A 71 -7.61 9.20 5.58
C TYR A 71 -7.24 10.45 6.37
N THR A 72 -6.64 11.42 5.70
CA THR A 72 -6.47 12.80 6.18
C THR A 72 -6.90 13.79 5.09
N ASN A 73 -7.55 14.88 5.50
CA ASN A 73 -8.03 15.89 4.55
C ASN A 73 -6.94 16.85 4.06
N THR A 74 -5.78 16.90 4.73
CA THR A 74 -4.71 17.84 4.42
C THR A 74 -3.40 17.11 4.14
N PRO A 75 -2.68 17.50 3.04
CA PRO A 75 -3.15 18.31 1.90
C PRO A 75 -3.97 17.44 0.91
N PHE A 76 -4.89 18.04 0.18
CA PHE A 76 -5.60 17.46 -0.99
C PHE A 76 -6.44 16.19 -0.74
N GLY A 77 -6.68 15.80 0.50
CA GLY A 77 -7.39 14.54 0.80
C GLY A 77 -6.56 13.30 0.42
N VAL A 78 -5.78 12.80 1.39
CA VAL A 78 -4.91 11.62 1.20
C VAL A 78 -5.49 10.43 1.92
N SER A 79 -5.64 9.31 1.21
CA SER A 79 -5.90 7.99 1.81
C SER A 79 -4.65 7.13 1.69
N LEU A 80 -4.41 6.24 2.69
CA LEU A 80 -3.25 5.36 2.69
C LEU A 80 -3.57 4.00 3.30
N ALA A 81 -3.07 2.96 2.66
CA ALA A 81 -2.98 1.62 3.21
C ALA A 81 -1.52 1.15 3.22
N HIS A 82 -1.15 0.48 4.30
CA HIS A 82 0.20 0.05 4.60
C HIS A 82 0.23 -1.44 4.99
N ASN A 83 1.13 -2.17 4.39
CA ASN A 83 1.49 -3.53 4.78
C ASN A 83 2.93 -3.52 5.27
N GLY A 84 3.12 -3.77 6.56
CA GLY A 84 4.42 -3.75 7.20
C GLY A 84 4.36 -3.49 8.69
N ASN A 85 5.46 -2.99 9.24
CA ASN A 85 5.57 -2.58 10.64
C ASN A 85 6.70 -1.56 10.79
N LEU A 86 6.43 -0.44 11.44
CA LEU A 86 7.40 0.61 11.71
C LEU A 86 8.02 0.44 13.09
N ASN A 87 9.34 0.61 13.18
CA ASN A 87 10.08 0.45 14.43
C ASN A 87 10.16 1.75 15.23
N ASN A 88 10.08 2.91 14.56
CA ASN A 88 10.22 4.23 15.16
C ASN A 88 8.91 5.05 15.19
N THR A 89 7.76 4.37 15.29
CA THR A 89 6.43 5.00 15.28
C THR A 89 6.29 6.13 16.31
N ASN A 90 6.81 5.95 17.53
CA ASN A 90 6.73 6.97 18.58
C ASN A 90 7.52 8.23 18.22
N ASP A 91 8.68 8.09 17.60
CA ASP A 91 9.51 9.23 17.16
C ASP A 91 8.80 10.00 16.03
N ILE A 92 8.16 9.28 15.12
CA ILE A 92 7.34 9.88 14.07
C ILE A 92 6.18 10.67 14.69
N ILE A 93 5.43 10.07 15.62
CA ILE A 93 4.28 10.73 16.29
C ILE A 93 4.73 11.99 17.04
N ASN A 94 5.82 11.92 17.79
CA ASN A 94 6.38 13.08 18.51
C ASN A 94 6.79 14.19 17.55
N GLY A 95 7.48 13.86 16.47
CA GLY A 95 7.88 14.82 15.44
C GLY A 95 6.68 15.45 14.72
N LEU A 96 5.64 14.66 14.41
CA LEU A 96 4.41 15.18 13.84
C LEU A 96 3.69 16.17 14.75
N LEU A 97 3.66 15.90 16.05
CA LEU A 97 3.05 16.81 17.01
C LEU A 97 3.86 18.09 17.18
N GLU A 98 5.19 17.99 17.31
CA GLU A 98 6.10 19.10 17.59
C GLU A 98 6.27 20.04 16.39
N TYR A 99 6.49 19.48 15.19
CA TYR A 99 6.88 20.27 14.02
C TYR A 99 5.75 20.49 13.01
N ASP A 100 4.82 19.52 12.90
CA ASP A 100 3.75 19.57 11.91
C ASP A 100 2.38 19.92 12.51
N HIS A 101 2.30 19.99 13.84
CA HIS A 101 1.07 20.24 14.60
C HIS A 101 -0.05 19.24 14.26
N ARG A 102 0.34 17.99 13.95
CA ARG A 102 -0.58 16.89 13.62
C ARG A 102 -0.70 15.95 14.81
N ARG A 103 -1.93 15.64 15.18
CA ARG A 103 -2.24 14.69 16.24
C ARG A 103 -2.75 13.39 15.65
N ILE A 104 -2.22 12.27 16.14
CA ILE A 104 -2.65 10.91 15.78
C ILE A 104 -3.75 10.47 16.74
N ASN A 105 -4.77 9.77 16.23
CA ASN A 105 -5.94 9.35 17.01
C ASN A 105 -5.88 7.89 17.46
N THR A 106 -5.07 7.06 16.81
CA THR A 106 -4.92 5.63 17.11
C THR A 106 -3.48 5.30 17.51
N SER A 107 -3.22 4.06 17.89
CA SER A 107 -1.86 3.55 18.10
C SER A 107 -1.24 2.95 16.83
N SER A 108 -1.93 3.04 15.69
CA SER A 108 -1.50 2.43 14.43
C SER A 108 -0.31 3.20 13.82
N ASP A 109 0.73 2.47 13.50
CA ASP A 109 1.87 2.95 12.70
C ASP A 109 1.44 3.46 11.31
N SER A 110 0.38 2.88 10.75
CA SER A 110 -0.16 3.29 9.45
C SER A 110 -0.79 4.68 9.48
N GLU A 111 -1.42 5.09 10.60
CA GLU A 111 -1.92 6.46 10.75
C GLU A 111 -0.76 7.46 10.90
N ALA A 112 0.30 7.06 11.62
CA ALA A 112 1.51 7.86 11.73
C ALA A 112 2.19 8.03 10.37
N LEU A 113 2.32 6.95 9.58
CA LEU A 113 2.88 6.97 8.23
C LEU A 113 2.06 7.85 7.27
N LEU A 114 0.73 7.74 7.31
CA LEU A 114 -0.15 8.62 6.51
C LEU A 114 0.11 10.08 6.82
N ASN A 115 0.14 10.46 8.10
CA ASN A 115 0.30 11.85 8.50
C ASN A 115 1.71 12.37 8.21
N LEU A 116 2.74 11.53 8.31
CA LEU A 116 4.09 11.86 7.90
C LEU A 116 4.15 12.13 6.39
N PHE A 117 3.66 11.20 5.57
CA PHE A 117 3.63 11.35 4.11
C PHE A 117 2.85 12.60 3.69
N ALA A 118 1.68 12.84 4.29
CA ALA A 118 0.89 14.04 4.04
C ALA A 118 1.64 15.34 4.43
N ALA A 119 2.39 15.34 5.54
CA ALA A 119 3.22 16.47 5.92
C ALA A 119 4.35 16.72 4.92
N GLU A 120 4.98 15.66 4.41
CA GLU A 120 6.04 15.79 3.40
C GLU A 120 5.50 16.28 2.05
N ILE A 121 4.29 15.86 1.63
CA ILE A 121 3.59 16.45 0.48
C ILE A 121 3.38 17.94 0.71
N GLN A 122 2.86 18.33 1.86
CA GLN A 122 2.61 19.74 2.19
C GLN A 122 3.89 20.58 2.12
N ARG A 123 5.01 20.07 2.64
CA ARG A 123 6.33 20.71 2.53
C ARG A 123 6.81 20.82 1.08
N SER A 124 6.53 19.81 0.25
CA SER A 124 6.96 19.80 -1.15
C SER A 124 6.23 20.87 -1.97
N VAL A 125 4.95 21.10 -1.74
CA VAL A 125 4.18 22.17 -2.40
C VAL A 125 4.48 23.56 -1.83
N ASN A 126 4.93 23.64 -0.59
CA ASN A 126 5.44 24.85 0.09
C ASN A 126 4.58 26.11 -0.16
N GLY A 127 3.26 25.98 0.03
CA GLY A 127 2.34 27.12 -0.09
C GLY A 127 2.13 27.66 -1.51
N ARG A 128 2.56 26.93 -2.55
CA ARG A 128 2.26 27.31 -3.95
C ARG A 128 0.74 27.40 -4.14
N PRO A 129 0.23 28.50 -4.73
CA PRO A 129 -1.19 28.60 -5.09
C PRO A 129 -1.51 27.68 -6.27
N GLY A 130 -2.78 27.34 -6.45
CA GLY A 130 -3.24 26.53 -7.59
C GLY A 130 -3.89 25.20 -7.19
N GLY A 131 -4.02 24.94 -5.88
CA GLY A 131 -4.70 23.74 -5.38
C GLY A 131 -4.06 22.45 -5.91
N LEU A 132 -4.89 21.51 -6.35
CA LEU A 132 -4.47 20.21 -6.83
C LEU A 132 -3.65 20.29 -8.15
N GLU A 133 -3.91 21.28 -8.99
CA GLU A 133 -3.17 21.50 -10.24
C GLU A 133 -1.70 21.89 -10.02
N ALA A 134 -1.40 22.49 -8.85
CA ALA A 134 -0.03 22.82 -8.47
C ALA A 134 0.79 21.62 -8.00
N LEU A 135 0.16 20.47 -7.73
CA LEU A 135 0.81 19.25 -7.26
C LEU A 135 1.44 18.51 -8.45
N SER A 136 2.76 18.47 -8.50
CA SER A 136 3.51 17.74 -9.50
C SER A 136 3.95 16.34 -9.01
N GLU A 137 4.33 15.48 -9.93
CA GLU A 137 4.93 14.16 -9.60
C GLU A 137 6.26 14.33 -8.82
N ASP A 138 7.05 15.35 -9.18
CA ASP A 138 8.28 15.68 -8.47
C ASP A 138 8.04 16.04 -7.00
N ASP A 139 6.89 16.63 -6.66
CA ASP A 139 6.53 16.89 -5.27
C ASP A 139 6.28 15.60 -4.50
N ILE A 140 5.63 14.63 -5.15
CA ILE A 140 5.39 13.30 -4.59
C ILE A 140 6.70 12.53 -4.45
N PHE A 141 7.56 12.53 -5.45
CA PHE A 141 8.87 11.89 -5.37
C PHE A 141 9.69 12.44 -4.21
N ARG A 142 9.77 13.77 -4.07
CA ARG A 142 10.44 14.42 -2.92
C ARG A 142 9.79 14.09 -1.57
N ALA A 143 8.46 14.00 -1.53
CA ALA A 143 7.76 13.64 -0.30
C ALA A 143 8.10 12.20 0.12
N VAL A 144 8.17 11.25 -0.82
CA VAL A 144 8.55 9.87 -0.51
C VAL A 144 10.05 9.76 -0.18
N GLU A 145 10.94 10.46 -0.89
CA GLU A 145 12.37 10.54 -0.54
C GLU A 145 12.56 10.93 0.94
N ARG A 146 11.85 11.99 1.41
CA ARG A 146 11.91 12.42 2.81
C ARG A 146 11.23 11.45 3.75
N THR A 147 10.17 10.79 3.32
CA THR A 147 9.51 9.74 4.10
C THR A 147 10.48 8.57 4.33
N HIS A 148 11.20 8.12 3.30
CA HIS A 148 12.21 7.06 3.42
C HIS A 148 13.33 7.41 4.40
N LEU A 149 13.72 8.69 4.51
CA LEU A 149 14.75 9.14 5.46
C LEU A 149 14.28 9.18 6.92
N ARG A 150 12.96 9.17 7.16
CA ARG A 150 12.38 9.34 8.50
C ARG A 150 11.77 8.08 9.06
N VAL A 151 11.51 7.07 8.21
CA VAL A 151 10.81 5.85 8.59
C VAL A 151 11.80 4.71 8.71
N GLU A 152 11.77 4.03 9.85
CA GLU A 152 12.52 2.79 10.09
C GLU A 152 11.55 1.62 10.16
N GLY A 153 11.84 0.54 9.44
CA GLY A 153 11.02 -0.67 9.42
C GLY A 153 10.66 -1.14 8.01
N SER A 154 9.63 -1.96 7.94
CA SER A 154 9.14 -2.49 6.68
C SER A 154 7.83 -1.82 6.27
N TYR A 155 7.70 -1.42 5.01
CA TYR A 155 6.45 -0.86 4.49
C TYR A 155 6.30 -1.00 2.98
N SER A 156 5.17 -1.55 2.59
CA SER A 156 4.62 -1.42 1.24
C SER A 156 3.35 -0.60 1.32
N VAL A 157 3.31 0.50 0.61
CA VAL A 157 2.27 1.51 0.73
C VAL A 157 1.54 1.67 -0.60
N VAL A 158 0.23 1.74 -0.51
CA VAL A 158 -0.61 2.32 -1.56
C VAL A 158 -1.31 3.53 -0.96
N ALA A 159 -1.17 4.67 -1.62
CA ALA A 159 -1.83 5.92 -1.25
C ALA A 159 -2.65 6.45 -2.42
N MET A 160 -3.72 7.18 -2.12
CA MET A 160 -4.56 7.84 -3.11
C MET A 160 -4.74 9.31 -2.72
N ILE A 161 -4.50 10.20 -3.65
CA ILE A 161 -4.82 11.62 -3.52
C ILE A 161 -6.08 11.88 -4.35
N THR A 162 -7.12 12.42 -3.71
CA THR A 162 -8.42 12.68 -4.29
C THR A 162 -8.30 13.50 -5.58
N GLY A 163 -8.87 13.01 -6.69
CA GLY A 163 -8.84 13.68 -7.98
C GLY A 163 -7.47 13.76 -8.66
N TRP A 164 -6.41 13.17 -8.06
CA TRP A 164 -5.06 13.28 -8.61
C TRP A 164 -4.49 11.93 -9.10
N GLY A 165 -4.54 10.89 -8.28
CA GLY A 165 -4.02 9.58 -8.68
C GLY A 165 -3.70 8.66 -7.51
N ILE A 166 -3.15 7.49 -7.85
CA ILE A 166 -2.68 6.46 -6.93
C ILE A 166 -1.16 6.46 -6.93
N ILE A 167 -0.57 6.36 -5.74
CA ILE A 167 0.85 6.34 -5.48
C ILE A 167 1.16 5.01 -4.78
N ALA A 168 2.14 4.28 -5.29
CA ALA A 168 2.61 3.05 -4.68
C ALA A 168 4.11 3.17 -4.41
N PHE A 169 4.56 2.84 -3.20
CA PHE A 169 5.98 2.85 -2.87
C PHE A 169 6.34 1.76 -1.87
N ARG A 170 7.58 1.30 -1.95
CA ARG A 170 8.12 0.20 -1.17
C ARG A 170 9.30 0.67 -0.34
N ASP A 171 9.46 0.12 0.86
CA ASP A 171 10.60 0.45 1.72
C ASP A 171 11.96 0.23 1.02
N PRO A 172 13.03 0.94 1.43
CA PRO A 172 14.35 0.85 0.78
C PRO A 172 14.99 -0.53 0.80
N HIS A 173 14.49 -1.45 1.62
CA HIS A 173 15.00 -2.82 1.72
C HIS A 173 14.10 -3.85 1.00
N GLY A 174 12.92 -3.43 0.53
CA GLY A 174 11.98 -4.30 -0.15
C GLY A 174 11.50 -5.47 0.71
N ILE A 175 11.30 -5.24 2.01
CA ILE A 175 10.96 -6.28 2.98
C ILE A 175 9.59 -6.88 2.68
N ARG A 176 8.57 -6.01 2.45
CA ARG A 176 7.22 -6.46 2.09
C ARG A 176 7.00 -6.34 0.58
N PRO A 177 6.23 -7.27 -0.03
CA PRO A 177 6.02 -7.26 -1.46
C PRO A 177 5.05 -6.15 -1.89
N LEU A 178 5.26 -5.63 -3.10
CA LEU A 178 4.35 -4.74 -3.78
C LEU A 178 4.49 -4.98 -5.29
N PHE A 179 3.40 -5.35 -5.95
CA PHE A 179 3.34 -5.76 -7.33
C PHE A 179 2.46 -4.82 -8.16
N MET A 180 2.79 -4.63 -9.42
CA MET A 180 2.01 -3.83 -10.37
C MET A 180 1.49 -4.70 -11.51
N GLY A 181 0.24 -4.46 -11.90
CA GLY A 181 -0.37 -5.03 -13.10
C GLY A 181 -1.00 -3.94 -13.97
N VAL A 182 -1.21 -4.25 -15.22
CA VAL A 182 -1.74 -3.37 -16.24
C VAL A 182 -2.89 -4.03 -17.00
N CYS A 183 -3.88 -3.23 -17.37
CA CYS A 183 -4.96 -3.63 -18.26
C CYS A 183 -5.09 -2.59 -19.37
N GLU A 184 -4.91 -3.01 -20.61
CA GLU A 184 -5.08 -2.16 -21.76
C GLU A 184 -6.53 -2.26 -22.27
N ASN A 185 -7.25 -1.17 -22.23
CA ASN A 185 -8.59 -1.04 -22.76
C ASN A 185 -8.60 -0.09 -23.95
N GLU A 186 -9.66 -0.10 -24.76
CA GLU A 186 -9.79 0.79 -25.92
C GLU A 186 -9.67 2.27 -25.49
N GLY A 187 -8.48 2.84 -25.70
CA GLY A 187 -8.20 4.27 -25.51
C GLY A 187 -7.65 4.68 -24.14
N PHE A 188 -7.46 3.75 -23.19
CA PHE A 188 -6.84 4.03 -21.89
C PHE A 188 -6.16 2.81 -21.27
N THR A 189 -5.21 3.07 -20.37
CA THR A 189 -4.47 2.07 -19.62
C THR A 189 -4.85 2.14 -18.14
N GLU A 190 -5.38 1.06 -17.60
CA GLU A 190 -5.64 0.92 -16.16
C GLU A 190 -4.46 0.27 -15.46
N ARG A 191 -4.19 0.68 -14.23
CA ARG A 191 -3.12 0.11 -13.40
C ARG A 191 -3.63 -0.31 -12.03
N ILE A 192 -3.08 -1.41 -11.55
CA ILE A 192 -3.33 -1.95 -10.22
C ILE A 192 -2.02 -2.13 -9.47
N PHE A 193 -2.04 -1.79 -8.18
CA PHE A 193 -0.97 -2.10 -7.23
C PHE A 193 -1.52 -3.06 -6.18
N ALA A 194 -0.82 -4.15 -5.91
CA ALA A 194 -1.27 -5.18 -4.99
C ALA A 194 -0.12 -5.81 -4.22
N SER A 195 -0.40 -6.39 -3.07
CA SER A 195 0.61 -7.13 -2.30
C SER A 195 1.07 -8.41 -2.99
N GLU A 196 0.27 -8.97 -3.91
CA GLU A 196 0.57 -10.20 -4.62
C GLU A 196 0.10 -10.15 -6.07
N SER A 197 0.88 -10.74 -6.98
CA SER A 197 0.59 -10.78 -8.42
C SER A 197 -0.73 -11.49 -8.76
N VAL A 198 -1.15 -12.45 -7.93
CA VAL A 198 -2.42 -13.19 -8.11
C VAL A 198 -3.65 -12.26 -8.06
N ALA A 199 -3.60 -11.16 -7.31
CA ALA A 199 -4.69 -10.19 -7.27
C ALA A 199 -4.86 -9.47 -8.61
N CYS A 200 -3.76 -9.17 -9.31
CA CYS A 200 -3.79 -8.59 -10.65
C CYS A 200 -4.50 -9.55 -11.62
N SER A 201 -4.04 -10.80 -11.68
CA SER A 201 -4.62 -11.83 -12.57
C SER A 201 -6.10 -12.09 -12.29
N ALA A 202 -6.49 -12.14 -11.01
CA ALA A 202 -7.88 -12.40 -10.61
C ALA A 202 -8.85 -11.27 -11.01
N LEU A 203 -8.33 -10.06 -11.22
CA LEU A 203 -9.10 -8.88 -11.65
C LEU A 203 -8.99 -8.60 -13.16
N GLY A 204 -8.33 -9.48 -13.91
CA GLY A 204 -8.19 -9.34 -15.37
C GLY A 204 -7.03 -8.43 -15.79
N PHE A 205 -6.17 -8.03 -14.85
CA PHE A 205 -4.94 -7.29 -15.17
C PHE A 205 -3.82 -8.27 -15.53
N THR A 206 -3.03 -7.90 -16.51
CA THR A 206 -1.78 -8.59 -16.82
C THR A 206 -0.75 -8.23 -15.74
N PRO A 207 -0.20 -9.21 -14.99
CA PRO A 207 0.90 -8.97 -14.07
C PRO A 207 2.10 -8.39 -14.83
N GLU A 208 2.67 -7.28 -14.36
CA GLU A 208 3.77 -6.61 -15.05
C GLU A 208 5.08 -6.79 -14.32
N ARG A 209 5.22 -6.23 -13.11
CA ARG A 209 6.45 -6.32 -12.33
C ARG A 209 6.25 -6.03 -10.84
N ASP A 210 7.21 -6.41 -10.05
CA ASP A 210 7.35 -5.92 -8.67
C ASP A 210 7.80 -4.45 -8.66
N ILE A 211 7.37 -3.69 -7.65
CA ILE A 211 7.93 -2.39 -7.32
C ILE A 211 9.26 -2.63 -6.60
N SER A 212 10.31 -1.99 -7.09
CA SER A 212 11.66 -2.19 -6.55
C SER A 212 11.80 -1.60 -5.14
N PRO A 213 12.76 -2.06 -4.32
CA PRO A 213 13.09 -1.42 -3.05
C PRO A 213 13.38 0.07 -3.22
N GLY A 214 12.70 0.93 -2.44
CA GLY A 214 12.84 2.39 -2.49
C GLY A 214 12.22 3.08 -3.72
N GLU A 215 11.56 2.33 -4.60
CA GLU A 215 10.87 2.88 -5.78
C GLU A 215 9.50 3.42 -5.42
N VAL A 216 9.12 4.47 -6.13
CA VAL A 216 7.78 5.07 -6.18
C VAL A 216 7.21 4.91 -7.57
N ALA A 217 5.98 4.45 -7.67
CA ALA A 217 5.19 4.40 -8.91
C ALA A 217 3.92 5.24 -8.75
N ILE A 218 3.58 6.02 -9.75
CA ILE A 218 2.45 6.95 -9.77
C ILE A 218 1.57 6.64 -10.97
N ALA A 219 0.30 6.37 -10.72
CA ALA A 219 -0.74 6.25 -11.74
C ALA A 219 -1.72 7.40 -11.58
N ARG A 220 -1.79 8.30 -12.57
CA ARG A 220 -2.64 9.49 -12.57
C ARG A 220 -4.04 9.19 -13.06
N VAL A 221 -5.00 10.05 -12.70
CA VAL A 221 -6.40 9.97 -13.20
C VAL A 221 -6.51 10.16 -14.71
N ASP A 222 -5.55 10.83 -15.34
CA ASP A 222 -5.48 11.02 -16.79
C ASP A 222 -4.87 9.81 -17.54
N GLY A 223 -4.55 8.73 -16.83
CA GLY A 223 -3.94 7.51 -17.36
C GLY A 223 -2.41 7.59 -17.48
N SER A 224 -1.79 8.73 -17.23
CA SER A 224 -0.33 8.86 -17.25
C SER A 224 0.30 8.03 -16.10
N PHE A 225 1.51 7.53 -16.35
CA PHE A 225 2.27 6.73 -15.42
C PHE A 225 3.71 7.18 -15.37
N SER A 226 4.24 7.24 -14.17
CA SER A 226 5.65 7.49 -13.92
C SER A 226 6.16 6.66 -12.76
N SER A 227 7.46 6.38 -12.75
CA SER A 227 8.13 5.79 -11.59
C SER A 227 9.53 6.34 -11.43
N LYS A 228 10.01 6.37 -10.18
CA LYS A 228 11.34 6.88 -9.84
C LYS A 228 11.91 6.14 -8.64
N GLN A 229 13.22 5.87 -8.69
CA GLN A 229 13.97 5.44 -7.51
C GLN A 229 14.14 6.63 -6.56
N CYS A 230 13.58 6.51 -5.36
CA CYS A 230 13.54 7.56 -4.35
C CYS A 230 14.41 7.26 -3.11
N HIS A 231 15.35 6.32 -3.22
CA HIS A 231 16.37 6.06 -2.21
C HIS A 231 17.72 5.84 -2.87
N SER A 232 18.77 6.49 -2.35
CA SER A 232 20.11 6.47 -2.95
C SER A 232 20.81 5.12 -2.87
N GLU A 233 20.53 4.34 -1.82
CA GLU A 233 21.20 3.05 -1.53
C GLU A 233 20.13 1.99 -1.21
N PRO A 234 19.30 1.58 -2.20
CA PRO A 234 18.34 0.53 -1.97
C PRO A 234 19.04 -0.81 -1.82
N SER A 235 18.51 -1.67 -0.97
CA SER A 235 18.96 -3.06 -0.82
C SER A 235 17.78 -4.01 -0.96
N HIS A 236 18.01 -5.28 -1.29
CA HIS A 236 16.94 -6.25 -1.43
C HIS A 236 17.05 -7.32 -0.37
N THR A 237 16.27 -7.18 0.71
CA THR A 237 16.24 -8.10 1.86
C THR A 237 14.80 -8.54 2.15
N PRO A 238 14.16 -9.30 1.23
CA PRO A 238 12.74 -9.63 1.33
C PRO A 238 12.46 -10.56 2.50
N CYS A 239 11.25 -10.45 3.04
CA CYS A 239 10.77 -11.30 4.11
C CYS A 239 10.61 -12.74 3.64
N ILE A 240 11.40 -13.68 4.16
CA ILE A 240 11.34 -15.09 3.79
C ILE A 240 9.96 -15.72 4.08
N PHE A 241 9.23 -15.22 5.07
CA PHE A 241 7.91 -15.76 5.46
C PHE A 241 6.87 -15.60 4.35
N GLU A 242 7.02 -14.66 3.44
CA GLU A 242 6.17 -14.57 2.25
C GLU A 242 6.24 -15.86 1.43
N HIS A 243 7.44 -16.40 1.21
CA HIS A 243 7.64 -17.64 0.47
C HIS A 243 7.33 -18.89 1.31
N VAL A 244 7.60 -18.86 2.62
CA VAL A 244 7.40 -20.05 3.49
C VAL A 244 5.94 -20.39 3.65
N TYR A 245 5.08 -19.41 4.02
CA TYR A 245 3.68 -19.71 4.30
C TYR A 245 2.69 -18.59 3.95
N PHE A 246 3.11 -17.30 3.92
CA PHE A 246 2.17 -16.20 3.96
C PHE A 246 1.54 -15.94 2.59
N ALA A 247 2.33 -15.82 1.53
CA ALA A 247 1.81 -15.58 0.19
C ALA A 247 1.07 -16.81 -0.39
N ARG A 248 0.17 -16.57 -1.32
CA ARG A 248 -0.49 -17.65 -2.07
C ARG A 248 0.52 -18.39 -2.95
N PRO A 249 0.38 -19.72 -3.11
CA PRO A 249 1.32 -20.50 -3.92
C PRO A 249 1.30 -20.12 -5.40
N ASP A 250 0.19 -19.59 -5.90
CA ASP A 250 0.01 -19.12 -7.27
C ASP A 250 0.54 -17.71 -7.53
N SER A 251 1.11 -17.05 -6.51
CA SER A 251 1.79 -15.76 -6.63
C SER A 251 3.24 -15.89 -7.05
N THR A 252 3.72 -14.83 -7.72
CA THR A 252 5.14 -14.55 -7.96
C THR A 252 5.51 -13.30 -7.18
N ILE A 253 6.61 -13.34 -6.43
CA ILE A 253 7.13 -12.22 -5.62
C ILE A 253 8.61 -12.07 -5.94
N ASP A 254 9.03 -10.86 -6.28
CA ASP A 254 10.41 -10.52 -6.66
C ASP A 254 10.98 -11.51 -7.71
N GLY A 255 10.17 -11.85 -8.72
CA GLY A 255 10.51 -12.78 -9.79
C GLY A 255 10.55 -14.26 -9.37
N ILE A 256 10.22 -14.59 -8.12
CA ILE A 256 10.28 -15.96 -7.58
C ILE A 256 8.86 -16.54 -7.44
N SER A 257 8.58 -17.66 -8.11
CA SER A 257 7.35 -18.42 -7.89
C SER A 257 7.29 -18.95 -6.45
N VAL A 258 6.26 -18.59 -5.72
CA VAL A 258 6.03 -19.05 -4.33
C VAL A 258 5.90 -20.57 -4.28
N HIS A 259 5.12 -21.18 -5.20
CA HIS A 259 5.02 -22.64 -5.29
C HIS A 259 6.36 -23.30 -5.55
N GLY A 260 7.13 -22.79 -6.52
CA GLY A 260 8.47 -23.30 -6.83
C GLY A 260 9.44 -23.19 -5.65
N ALA A 261 9.38 -22.10 -4.87
CA ALA A 261 10.18 -21.94 -3.66
C ALA A 261 9.81 -23.00 -2.61
N ARG A 262 8.52 -23.23 -2.36
CA ARG A 262 8.06 -24.26 -1.41
C ARG A 262 8.44 -25.68 -1.81
N LEU A 263 8.39 -26.00 -3.09
CA LEU A 263 8.89 -27.30 -3.58
C LEU A 263 10.38 -27.50 -3.28
N ARG A 264 11.20 -26.47 -3.54
CA ARG A 264 12.65 -26.51 -3.23
C ARG A 264 12.92 -26.64 -1.73
N MET A 265 12.18 -25.93 -0.89
CA MET A 265 12.27 -26.04 0.58
C MET A 265 11.90 -27.44 1.06
N GLY A 266 10.81 -28.02 0.54
CA GLY A 266 10.39 -29.40 0.84
C GLY A 266 11.44 -30.44 0.45
N ALA A 267 12.01 -30.31 -0.74
CA ALA A 267 13.08 -31.20 -1.19
C ALA A 267 14.37 -31.09 -0.34
N ALA A 268 14.69 -29.88 0.12
CA ALA A 268 15.82 -29.66 1.02
C ALA A 268 15.58 -30.28 2.42
N LEU A 269 14.36 -30.11 2.94
CA LEU A 269 13.96 -30.70 4.23
C LEU A 269 13.97 -32.24 4.16
N ALA A 270 13.38 -32.83 3.11
CA ALA A 270 13.36 -34.28 2.94
C ALA A 270 14.77 -34.89 2.95
N ARG A 271 15.74 -34.26 2.25
CA ARG A 271 17.15 -34.70 2.24
C ARG A 271 17.78 -34.63 3.62
N ARG A 272 17.39 -33.70 4.48
CA ARG A 272 17.89 -33.59 5.84
C ARG A 272 17.32 -34.66 6.74
N VAL A 273 15.99 -34.87 6.70
CA VAL A 273 15.29 -35.90 7.48
C VAL A 273 15.78 -37.30 7.14
N LEU A 274 16.10 -37.59 5.88
CA LEU A 274 16.62 -38.89 5.47
C LEU A 274 18.08 -39.17 5.87
N LYS A 275 18.80 -38.17 6.39
CA LYS A 275 20.17 -38.28 6.88
C LYS A 275 20.27 -38.47 8.39
N GLU A 276 19.19 -38.19 9.11
CA GLU A 276 19.02 -38.46 10.55
C GLU A 276 18.36 -39.83 10.78
#